data_737d3aa7ad27b059ded3cdf09e479437
#
_entry.id   737d3aa7ad27b059ded3cdf09e479437
#
_cell.length_a   1.000
_cell.length_b   1.000
_cell.length_c   1.000
_cell.angle_alpha   90.00
_cell.angle_beta   90.00
_cell.angle_gamma   90.00
#
_symmetry.space_group_name_H-M   'P 1'
#
loop_
_entity.id
_entity.type
_entity.pdbx_description
1 polymer ?
#
loop_
_entity_poly.entity_id
_entity_poly.type
_entity_poly.pdbx_seq_one_letter_code
_entity_poly.pdbx_strand_id
1 'polypeptide(L)'
;MEQIWAYFSWWDGVLLGGLLVCTLCLISFYWRFYRPVYKRRPQPETEPAADTAPGGTEGRGISVVISGQNQYENLKKNLPFWLDQTYAQSEVIVVYDYTDDDLNLLLNGMEDPHGRLKCVQVNQNINFFDQEKFSLSIGLKSAAYPYVLLTNADCRPEDQDCLTHIAAAIGDNTQVLAGYSLYPARQGSALARYFHDERILQSLGLILAGKPCAASRHALIYHKDIFLQHHGYTAFYTLNGGNYDVFAHYLAAPDEAGALAAKAARLRYTSRLSFGHWLREERQYLNACNWRPSAARKAGALYRYAMFGYHLCFVGWLLYTMLARFPEGPYCLLAAGLFAFCILLKSLFQFVTRYKAHRQLGESRLWWRAPFFEWLYICLCPFWTLRRKQIRPGKRKKRP
;
A
#
# COMPACT_ATOMS: atom_id res chain seq x y z
N MET A 1 -22.46 -25.43 38.66
CA MET A 1 -22.50 -24.70 37.37
C MET A 1 -23.61 -23.66 37.31
N GLU A 2 -24.82 -23.96 37.82
CA GLU A 2 -25.94 -22.98 37.82
C GLU A 2 -25.63 -21.68 38.59
N GLN A 3 -24.89 -21.75 39.70
CA GLN A 3 -24.53 -20.57 40.49
C GLN A 3 -23.59 -19.60 39.74
N ILE A 4 -22.81 -20.08 38.76
CA ILE A 4 -21.91 -19.22 37.99
C ILE A 4 -22.68 -18.34 37.00
N TRP A 5 -23.75 -18.90 36.40
CA TRP A 5 -24.58 -18.16 35.43
C TRP A 5 -25.48 -17.11 36.09
N ALA A 6 -25.85 -17.28 37.37
CA ALA A 6 -26.69 -16.33 38.12
C ALA A 6 -25.98 -14.97 38.32
N TYR A 7 -24.65 -14.92 38.24
CA TYR A 7 -23.84 -13.70 38.39
C TYR A 7 -23.39 -13.07 37.07
N PHE A 8 -23.58 -13.76 35.94
CA PHE A 8 -23.34 -13.17 34.62
C PHE A 8 -24.51 -12.29 34.20
N SER A 9 -24.26 -10.99 34.11
CA SER A 9 -25.22 -10.05 33.54
C SER A 9 -25.37 -10.27 32.05
N TRP A 10 -26.53 -9.95 31.50
CA TRP A 10 -26.76 -9.85 30.06
C TRP A 10 -25.68 -9.01 29.37
N TRP A 11 -25.23 -7.91 29.99
CA TRP A 11 -24.19 -7.04 29.46
C TRP A 11 -22.80 -7.70 29.37
N ASP A 12 -22.44 -8.56 30.33
CA ASP A 12 -21.22 -9.37 30.26
C ASP A 12 -21.26 -10.27 29.03
N GLY A 13 -22.37 -10.93 28.78
CA GLY A 13 -22.57 -11.81 27.63
C GLY A 13 -22.45 -11.03 26.30
N VAL A 14 -23.09 -9.88 26.20
CA VAL A 14 -23.03 -9.02 24.98
C VAL A 14 -21.63 -8.49 24.73
N LEU A 15 -20.97 -7.95 25.76
CA LEU A 15 -19.65 -7.32 25.61
C LEU A 15 -18.55 -8.37 25.38
N LEU A 16 -18.55 -9.47 26.11
CA LEU A 16 -17.60 -10.58 25.93
C LEU A 16 -17.84 -11.30 24.60
N GLY A 17 -19.09 -11.57 24.26
CA GLY A 17 -19.45 -12.17 22.97
C GLY A 17 -19.04 -11.29 21.79
N GLY A 18 -19.32 -9.99 21.86
CA GLY A 18 -18.88 -9.00 20.86
C GLY A 18 -17.36 -8.93 20.74
N LEU A 19 -16.65 -8.91 21.87
CA LEU A 19 -15.19 -8.92 21.90
C LEU A 19 -14.62 -10.19 21.26
N LEU A 20 -15.18 -11.35 21.59
CA LEU A 20 -14.76 -12.64 21.03
C LEU A 20 -14.96 -12.68 19.52
N VAL A 21 -16.13 -12.28 19.03
CA VAL A 21 -16.44 -12.23 17.59
C VAL A 21 -15.46 -11.28 16.87
N CYS A 22 -15.24 -10.08 17.40
CA CYS A 22 -14.28 -9.14 16.81
C CYS A 22 -12.85 -9.69 16.84
N THR A 23 -12.45 -10.36 17.92
CA THR A 23 -11.15 -11.03 18.05
C THR A 23 -10.96 -12.09 16.96
N LEU A 24 -11.94 -12.98 16.80
CA LEU A 24 -11.91 -14.04 15.79
C LEU A 24 -11.89 -13.46 14.35
N CYS A 25 -12.66 -12.40 14.10
CA CYS A 25 -12.62 -11.69 12.82
C CYS A 25 -11.24 -11.10 12.52
N LEU A 26 -10.59 -10.47 13.51
CA LEU A 26 -9.26 -9.90 13.36
C LEU A 26 -8.19 -10.99 13.16
N ILE A 27 -8.24 -12.07 13.93
CA ILE A 27 -7.34 -13.22 13.78
C ILE A 27 -7.50 -13.85 12.40
N SER A 28 -8.75 -14.06 11.95
CA SER A 28 -9.06 -14.59 10.62
C SER A 28 -8.50 -13.66 9.52
N PHE A 29 -8.63 -12.36 9.70
CA PHE A 29 -8.07 -11.37 8.78
C PHE A 29 -6.54 -11.46 8.71
N TYR A 30 -5.84 -11.50 9.86
CA TYR A 30 -4.40 -11.67 9.91
C TYR A 30 -3.95 -12.99 9.27
N TRP A 31 -4.65 -14.08 9.54
CA TRP A 31 -4.38 -15.37 8.95
C TRP A 31 -4.57 -15.38 7.43
N ARG A 32 -5.65 -14.77 6.94
CA ARG A 32 -6.01 -14.79 5.52
C ARG A 32 -5.15 -13.84 4.66
N PHE A 33 -4.77 -12.66 5.19
CA PHE A 33 -4.15 -11.61 4.41
C PHE A 33 -2.70 -11.31 4.80
N TYR A 34 -2.28 -11.47 6.04
CA TYR A 34 -0.89 -11.20 6.43
C TYR A 34 0.00 -12.42 6.31
N ARG A 35 -0.53 -13.62 6.62
CA ARG A 35 0.23 -14.86 6.53
C ARG A 35 0.80 -15.14 5.14
N PRO A 36 0.07 -14.94 4.01
CA PRO A 36 0.63 -15.15 2.67
C PRO A 36 1.87 -14.29 2.39
N VAL A 37 1.94 -13.07 2.94
CA VAL A 37 3.07 -12.16 2.71
C VAL A 37 4.40 -12.75 3.21
N TYR A 38 4.39 -13.43 4.37
CA TYR A 38 5.63 -13.99 4.94
C TYR A 38 5.79 -15.50 4.74
N LYS A 39 4.74 -16.23 4.34
CA LYS A 39 4.84 -17.67 4.03
C LYS A 39 5.24 -17.97 2.59
N ARG A 40 4.95 -17.06 1.67
CA ARG A 40 5.48 -17.21 0.33
C ARG A 40 7.01 -17.23 0.49
N ARG A 41 7.62 -18.35 0.11
CA ARG A 41 9.09 -18.41 0.03
C ARG A 41 9.50 -17.14 -0.70
N PRO A 42 10.53 -16.39 -0.24
CA PRO A 42 11.15 -15.39 -1.08
C PRO A 42 11.24 -16.06 -2.44
N GLN A 43 10.72 -15.43 -3.49
CA GLN A 43 11.15 -15.82 -4.82
C GLN A 43 12.65 -15.98 -4.66
N PRO A 44 13.25 -17.13 -5.00
CA PRO A 44 14.64 -17.32 -4.73
C PRO A 44 15.30 -16.00 -5.07
N GLU A 45 16.12 -15.46 -4.14
CA GLU A 45 17.17 -14.53 -4.50
C GLU A 45 18.00 -15.36 -5.46
N THR A 46 17.49 -15.54 -6.67
CA THR A 46 18.22 -16.08 -7.77
C THR A 46 19.27 -15.01 -7.91
N GLU A 47 20.45 -15.29 -7.38
CA GLU A 47 21.64 -14.60 -7.84
C GLU A 47 21.38 -14.46 -9.31
N PRO A 48 21.37 -13.22 -9.88
CA PRO A 48 21.25 -13.07 -11.30
C PRO A 48 22.26 -14.06 -11.87
N ALA A 49 21.78 -15.15 -12.46
CA ALA A 49 22.69 -16.10 -13.04
C ALA A 49 23.49 -15.23 -14.00
N ALA A 50 24.77 -15.09 -13.71
CA ALA A 50 25.70 -14.30 -14.51
C ALA A 50 25.69 -14.73 -15.99
N ASP A 51 24.95 -15.79 -16.28
CA ASP A 51 24.71 -16.46 -17.55
C ASP A 51 23.21 -16.61 -17.90
N THR A 52 22.30 -15.74 -17.43
CA THR A 52 21.04 -15.60 -18.18
C THR A 52 21.39 -14.93 -19.49
N ALA A 53 21.73 -15.81 -20.46
CA ALA A 53 21.81 -15.49 -21.88
C ALA A 53 20.61 -14.62 -22.27
N PRO A 54 20.77 -13.67 -23.21
CA PRO A 54 19.76 -12.68 -23.60
C PRO A 54 18.39 -13.24 -24.02
N GLY A 55 18.19 -14.55 -24.03
CA GLY A 55 16.94 -15.20 -24.45
C GLY A 55 15.85 -15.39 -23.38
N GLY A 56 16.13 -15.20 -22.07
CA GLY A 56 15.14 -15.49 -21.01
C GLY A 56 14.28 -14.30 -20.56
N THR A 57 14.63 -13.08 -20.93
CA THR A 57 13.89 -11.84 -20.60
C THR A 57 13.48 -11.03 -21.82
N GLU A 58 13.57 -11.60 -23.02
CA GLU A 58 13.08 -10.97 -24.24
C GLU A 58 11.59 -10.62 -24.09
N GLY A 59 11.26 -9.33 -24.29
CA GLY A 59 9.90 -8.83 -24.13
C GLY A 59 9.54 -8.30 -22.74
N ARG A 60 10.45 -8.31 -21.76
CA ARG A 60 10.20 -7.80 -20.39
C ARG A 60 10.88 -6.44 -20.11
N GLY A 61 11.18 -5.66 -21.14
CA GLY A 61 11.76 -4.33 -20.99
C GLY A 61 10.89 -3.42 -20.12
N ILE A 62 11.52 -2.57 -19.32
CA ILE A 62 10.86 -1.73 -18.30
C ILE A 62 11.15 -0.25 -18.55
N SER A 63 10.10 0.56 -18.73
CA SER A 63 10.17 2.02 -18.74
C SER A 63 9.79 2.58 -17.38
N VAL A 64 10.73 3.23 -16.69
CA VAL A 64 10.47 3.90 -15.41
C VAL A 64 9.94 5.29 -15.69
N VAL A 65 8.70 5.59 -15.27
CA VAL A 65 8.06 6.90 -15.49
C VAL A 65 8.01 7.69 -14.20
N ILE A 66 8.61 8.87 -14.20
CA ILE A 66 8.73 9.79 -13.07
C ILE A 66 8.09 11.14 -13.43
N SER A 67 7.18 11.63 -12.56
CA SER A 67 6.69 13.00 -12.65
C SER A 67 7.69 13.95 -11.98
N GLY A 68 8.22 14.89 -12.76
CA GLY A 68 9.29 15.82 -12.32
C GLY A 68 8.78 17.16 -11.82
N GLN A 69 7.47 17.40 -11.76
CA GLN A 69 6.91 18.72 -11.41
C GLN A 69 7.31 19.17 -10.00
N ASN A 70 7.99 20.33 -9.92
CA ASN A 70 8.48 20.90 -8.66
C ASN A 70 9.36 19.91 -7.83
N GLN A 71 10.16 19.08 -8.50
CA GLN A 71 10.91 17.98 -7.87
C GLN A 71 12.42 18.07 -8.08
N TYR A 72 12.95 19.27 -8.32
CA TYR A 72 14.38 19.49 -8.61
C TYR A 72 15.32 18.76 -7.63
N GLU A 73 15.18 19.03 -6.33
CA GLU A 73 16.05 18.45 -5.30
C GLU A 73 15.92 16.92 -5.19
N ASN A 74 14.70 16.43 -5.37
CA ASN A 74 14.45 15.00 -5.33
C ASN A 74 15.04 14.29 -6.55
N LEU A 75 14.86 14.85 -7.74
CA LEU A 75 15.44 14.30 -8.98
C LEU A 75 16.96 14.34 -8.95
N LYS A 76 17.55 15.47 -8.55
CA LYS A 76 19.01 15.58 -8.39
C LYS A 76 19.59 14.48 -7.51
N LYS A 77 18.90 14.14 -6.43
CA LYS A 77 19.34 13.13 -5.46
C LYS A 77 19.08 11.69 -5.92
N ASN A 78 17.93 11.43 -6.56
CA ASN A 78 17.41 10.07 -6.73
C ASN A 78 17.54 9.54 -8.16
N LEU A 79 17.57 10.41 -9.17
CA LEU A 79 17.66 10.01 -10.57
C LEU A 79 18.92 9.18 -10.89
N PRO A 80 20.12 9.49 -10.34
CA PRO A 80 21.29 8.67 -10.59
C PRO A 80 21.11 7.19 -10.22
N PHE A 81 20.37 6.87 -9.16
CA PHE A 81 20.11 5.47 -8.77
C PHE A 81 19.23 4.70 -9.77
N TRP A 82 18.38 5.41 -10.51
CA TRP A 82 17.59 4.84 -11.60
C TRP A 82 18.41 4.64 -12.87
N LEU A 83 19.36 5.53 -13.15
CA LEU A 83 20.24 5.45 -14.33
C LEU A 83 21.33 4.39 -14.16
N ASP A 84 21.73 4.09 -12.92
CA ASP A 84 22.77 3.12 -12.55
C ASP A 84 22.24 1.70 -12.30
N GLN A 85 21.05 1.37 -12.82
CA GLN A 85 20.52 0.02 -12.71
C GLN A 85 21.23 -0.95 -13.65
N THR A 86 21.47 -2.20 -13.20
CA THR A 86 22.17 -3.23 -13.99
C THR A 86 21.32 -3.78 -15.14
N TYR A 87 20.00 -3.67 -15.07
CA TYR A 87 19.08 -4.19 -16.07
C TYR A 87 19.18 -3.44 -17.40
N ALA A 88 19.70 -4.12 -18.45
CA ALA A 88 20.00 -3.47 -19.72
C ALA A 88 18.74 -2.99 -20.49
N GLN A 89 17.62 -3.75 -20.44
CA GLN A 89 16.39 -3.40 -21.15
C GLN A 89 15.53 -2.41 -20.31
N SER A 90 16.08 -1.25 -20.00
CA SER A 90 15.39 -0.24 -19.21
C SER A 90 15.64 1.17 -19.74
N GLU A 91 14.66 2.04 -19.54
CA GLU A 91 14.76 3.50 -19.75
C GLU A 91 14.12 4.23 -18.57
N VAL A 92 14.51 5.47 -18.37
CA VAL A 92 13.96 6.36 -17.34
C VAL A 92 13.38 7.58 -18.02
N ILE A 93 12.08 7.77 -17.90
CA ILE A 93 11.32 8.85 -18.51
C ILE A 93 10.97 9.87 -17.42
N VAL A 94 11.53 11.06 -17.51
CA VAL A 94 11.19 12.19 -16.63
C VAL A 94 10.27 13.13 -17.39
N VAL A 95 9.04 13.31 -16.86
CA VAL A 95 8.05 14.22 -17.45
C VAL A 95 7.98 15.48 -16.61
N TYR A 96 8.27 16.63 -17.19
CA TYR A 96 8.36 17.91 -16.48
C TYR A 96 7.82 19.08 -17.30
N ASP A 97 7.58 20.23 -16.63
CA ASP A 97 7.11 21.44 -17.28
C ASP A 97 8.23 22.08 -18.11
N TYR A 98 7.96 22.46 -19.35
CA TYR A 98 8.94 23.11 -20.23
C TYR A 98 9.41 24.47 -19.71
N THR A 99 8.66 25.12 -18.80
CA THR A 99 9.01 26.40 -18.17
C THR A 99 9.92 26.24 -16.94
N ASP A 100 10.27 25.01 -16.55
CA ASP A 100 11.17 24.74 -15.43
C ASP A 100 12.63 24.72 -15.92
N ASP A 101 13.23 25.91 -16.05
CA ASP A 101 14.58 26.10 -16.56
C ASP A 101 15.64 25.41 -15.68
N ASP A 102 15.47 25.44 -14.36
CA ASP A 102 16.40 24.81 -13.41
C ASP A 102 16.40 23.29 -13.59
N LEU A 103 15.24 22.70 -13.75
CA LEU A 103 15.12 21.26 -13.98
C LEU A 103 15.64 20.87 -15.37
N ASN A 104 15.38 21.69 -16.37
CA ASN A 104 15.92 21.49 -17.72
C ASN A 104 17.45 21.49 -17.71
N LEU A 105 18.08 22.46 -17.03
CA LEU A 105 19.53 22.51 -16.87
C LEU A 105 20.07 21.29 -16.11
N LEU A 106 19.41 20.87 -15.03
CA LEU A 106 19.77 19.69 -14.26
C LEU A 106 19.77 18.42 -15.14
N LEU A 107 18.67 18.19 -15.88
CA LEU A 107 18.51 16.98 -16.68
C LEU A 107 19.49 16.93 -17.86
N ASN A 108 19.77 18.07 -18.51
CA ASN A 108 20.75 18.15 -19.57
C ASN A 108 22.20 17.94 -19.09
N GLY A 109 22.49 18.28 -17.83
CA GLY A 109 23.78 18.06 -17.20
C GLY A 109 23.92 16.73 -16.44
N MET A 110 22.88 15.87 -16.45
CA MET A 110 22.90 14.60 -15.73
C MET A 110 23.80 13.59 -16.45
N GLU A 111 24.67 12.95 -15.69
CA GLU A 111 25.45 11.82 -16.21
C GLU A 111 24.52 10.62 -16.47
N ASP A 112 24.51 10.17 -17.70
CA ASP A 112 23.76 8.99 -18.15
C ASP A 112 24.69 8.02 -18.90
N PRO A 113 25.45 7.21 -18.18
CA PRO A 113 26.46 6.33 -18.76
C PRO A 113 25.88 5.28 -19.72
N HIS A 114 24.58 5.04 -19.66
CA HIS A 114 23.93 4.01 -20.47
C HIS A 114 22.97 4.56 -21.53
N GLY A 115 22.79 5.88 -21.63
CA GLY A 115 21.87 6.51 -22.57
C GLY A 115 20.40 6.17 -22.32
N ARG A 116 20.00 6.04 -21.06
CA ARG A 116 18.65 5.59 -20.64
C ARG A 116 17.70 6.72 -20.29
N LEU A 117 18.21 7.93 -20.08
CA LEU A 117 17.41 9.09 -19.70
C LEU A 117 16.64 9.65 -20.90
N LYS A 118 15.32 9.70 -20.76
CA LYS A 118 14.43 10.33 -21.72
C LYS A 118 13.68 11.48 -21.05
N CYS A 119 13.92 12.67 -21.52
CA CYS A 119 13.29 13.89 -21.03
C CYS A 119 12.05 14.21 -21.88
N VAL A 120 10.89 14.35 -21.23
CA VAL A 120 9.63 14.67 -21.90
C VAL A 120 9.07 15.96 -21.32
N GLN A 121 9.14 17.02 -22.10
CA GLN A 121 8.62 18.33 -21.75
C GLN A 121 7.12 18.43 -22.04
N VAL A 122 6.37 18.98 -21.11
CA VAL A 122 4.93 19.18 -21.26
C VAL A 122 4.53 20.59 -20.86
N ASN A 123 3.47 21.11 -21.48
CA ASN A 123 2.85 22.35 -21.05
C ASN A 123 1.76 22.03 -20.01
N GLN A 124 1.99 22.39 -18.76
CA GLN A 124 1.09 22.08 -17.65
C GLN A 124 0.03 23.17 -17.41
N ASN A 125 -0.04 24.23 -18.20
CA ASN A 125 -1.07 25.27 -18.11
C ASN A 125 -2.48 24.79 -18.53
N ILE A 126 -2.67 23.51 -18.72
CA ILE A 126 -3.97 22.93 -19.10
C ILE A 126 -4.81 22.69 -17.84
N ASN A 127 -5.75 23.58 -17.57
CA ASN A 127 -6.62 23.59 -16.37
C ASN A 127 -7.63 22.44 -16.26
N PHE A 128 -7.59 21.42 -17.10
CA PHE A 128 -8.63 20.39 -17.18
C PHE A 128 -8.32 19.08 -16.49
N PHE A 129 -7.08 18.85 -16.05
CA PHE A 129 -6.64 17.58 -15.51
C PHE A 129 -5.89 17.73 -14.19
N ASP A 130 -5.99 16.72 -13.34
CA ASP A 130 -5.00 16.44 -12.33
C ASP A 130 -3.63 16.35 -13.03
N GLN A 131 -2.74 17.27 -12.72
CA GLN A 131 -1.44 17.44 -13.40
C GLN A 131 -0.59 16.16 -13.34
N GLU A 132 -0.67 15.42 -12.23
CA GLU A 132 0.02 14.14 -12.08
C GLU A 132 -0.49 13.10 -13.10
N LYS A 133 -1.82 12.96 -13.25
CA LYS A 133 -2.41 12.06 -14.26
C LYS A 133 -2.02 12.43 -15.68
N PHE A 134 -1.96 13.73 -15.95
CA PHE A 134 -1.54 14.22 -17.27
C PHE A 134 -0.08 13.84 -17.54
N SER A 135 0.84 14.18 -16.65
CA SER A 135 2.27 13.85 -16.77
C SER A 135 2.49 12.34 -16.92
N LEU A 136 1.83 11.53 -16.06
CA LEU A 136 1.90 10.08 -16.16
C LEU A 136 1.36 9.54 -17.49
N SER A 137 0.27 10.11 -18.02
CA SER A 137 -0.31 9.70 -19.31
C SER A 137 0.66 9.97 -20.47
N ILE A 138 1.35 11.11 -20.46
CA ILE A 138 2.31 11.44 -21.50
C ILE A 138 3.56 10.56 -21.38
N GLY A 139 4.09 10.37 -20.16
CA GLY A 139 5.21 9.48 -19.90
C GLY A 139 4.93 8.04 -20.37
N LEU A 140 3.74 7.53 -20.08
CA LEU A 140 3.31 6.21 -20.53
C LEU A 140 3.25 6.07 -22.06
N LYS A 141 2.72 7.07 -22.75
CA LYS A 141 2.68 7.08 -24.21
C LYS A 141 4.08 7.19 -24.83
N SER A 142 5.01 7.78 -24.11
CA SER A 142 6.42 7.93 -24.54
C SER A 142 7.27 6.70 -24.25
N ALA A 143 6.75 5.72 -23.48
CA ALA A 143 7.46 4.52 -23.10
C ALA A 143 7.79 3.63 -24.31
N ALA A 144 9.05 3.24 -24.46
CA ALA A 144 9.50 2.34 -25.53
C ALA A 144 9.22 0.87 -25.15
N TYR A 145 9.40 0.53 -23.89
CA TYR A 145 9.25 -0.84 -23.41
C TYR A 145 7.79 -1.21 -23.07
N PRO A 146 7.46 -2.52 -23.07
CA PRO A 146 6.08 -2.99 -22.82
C PRO A 146 5.63 -2.82 -21.39
N TYR A 147 6.53 -2.93 -20.41
CA TYR A 147 6.19 -2.74 -19.01
C TYR A 147 6.59 -1.36 -18.52
N VAL A 148 5.72 -0.76 -17.72
CA VAL A 148 5.94 0.57 -17.16
C VAL A 148 5.91 0.49 -15.64
N LEU A 149 6.98 0.99 -15.02
CA LEU A 149 7.05 1.20 -13.58
C LEU A 149 6.69 2.66 -13.27
N LEU A 150 5.56 2.86 -12.58
CA LEU A 150 5.20 4.18 -12.07
C LEU A 150 5.87 4.44 -10.73
N THR A 151 6.62 5.50 -10.65
CA THR A 151 7.27 5.95 -9.42
C THR A 151 7.22 7.48 -9.28
N ASN A 152 7.81 8.03 -8.24
CA ASN A 152 7.88 9.46 -8.00
C ASN A 152 9.33 9.90 -7.82
N ALA A 153 9.61 11.17 -8.02
CA ALA A 153 10.94 11.76 -7.90
C ALA A 153 11.58 11.60 -6.51
N ASP A 154 10.76 11.51 -5.44
CA ASP A 154 11.23 11.28 -4.07
C ASP A 154 11.46 9.80 -3.72
N CYS A 155 11.33 8.90 -4.71
CA CYS A 155 11.47 7.47 -4.55
C CYS A 155 12.64 6.96 -5.40
N ARG A 156 13.44 6.05 -4.83
CA ARG A 156 14.57 5.42 -5.52
C ARG A 156 14.62 3.92 -5.27
N PRO A 157 15.24 3.14 -6.16
CA PRO A 157 15.58 1.76 -5.87
C PRO A 157 16.59 1.69 -4.71
N GLU A 158 16.51 0.64 -3.92
CA GLU A 158 17.45 0.41 -2.82
C GLU A 158 18.67 -0.39 -3.29
N ASP A 159 18.49 -1.17 -4.34
CA ASP A 159 19.50 -2.04 -4.94
C ASP A 159 19.70 -1.70 -6.43
N GLN A 160 20.92 -1.88 -6.94
CA GLN A 160 21.25 -1.72 -8.36
C GLN A 160 20.57 -2.80 -9.24
N ASP A 161 20.23 -3.95 -8.66
CA ASP A 161 19.54 -5.05 -9.35
C ASP A 161 18.01 -4.98 -9.23
N CYS A 162 17.48 -3.87 -8.74
CA CYS A 162 16.04 -3.72 -8.48
C CYS A 162 15.19 -4.01 -9.73
N LEU A 163 15.54 -3.44 -10.89
CA LEU A 163 14.82 -3.67 -12.14
C LEU A 163 14.97 -5.11 -12.65
N THR A 164 16.11 -5.75 -12.42
CA THR A 164 16.32 -7.17 -12.73
C THR A 164 15.36 -8.06 -11.93
N HIS A 165 15.22 -7.79 -10.64
CA HIS A 165 14.28 -8.52 -9.79
C HIS A 165 12.81 -8.25 -10.15
N ILE A 166 12.49 -7.03 -10.59
CA ILE A 166 11.15 -6.70 -11.10
C ILE A 166 10.88 -7.50 -12.38
N ALA A 167 11.81 -7.49 -13.35
CA ALA A 167 11.68 -8.22 -14.60
C ALA A 167 11.52 -9.73 -14.40
N ALA A 168 12.30 -10.32 -13.47
CA ALA A 168 12.20 -11.73 -13.12
C ALA A 168 10.83 -12.10 -12.48
N ALA A 169 10.17 -11.15 -11.83
CA ALA A 169 8.86 -11.36 -11.22
C ALA A 169 7.69 -11.23 -12.22
N ILE A 170 7.93 -10.71 -13.41
CA ILE A 170 6.94 -10.61 -14.48
C ILE A 170 6.78 -12.00 -15.11
N GLY A 171 5.65 -12.65 -14.89
CA GLY A 171 5.28 -13.90 -15.57
C GLY A 171 4.57 -13.65 -16.90
N ASP A 172 4.36 -14.69 -17.69
CA ASP A 172 3.80 -14.57 -19.05
C ASP A 172 2.39 -13.96 -19.09
N ASN A 173 1.58 -14.18 -18.05
CA ASN A 173 0.24 -13.62 -17.94
C ASN A 173 0.18 -12.38 -17.04
N THR A 174 1.33 -11.88 -16.56
CA THR A 174 1.35 -10.74 -15.63
C THR A 174 1.05 -9.44 -16.36
N GLN A 175 -0.09 -8.86 -16.09
CA GLN A 175 -0.50 -7.57 -16.62
C GLN A 175 -0.24 -6.44 -15.61
N VAL A 176 -0.37 -6.72 -14.31
CA VAL A 176 -0.11 -5.78 -13.22
C VAL A 176 0.71 -6.45 -12.14
N LEU A 177 1.81 -5.83 -11.75
CA LEU A 177 2.65 -6.26 -10.64
C LEU A 177 2.73 -5.14 -9.60
N ALA A 178 2.26 -5.41 -8.40
CA ALA A 178 2.29 -4.45 -7.31
C ALA A 178 3.53 -4.65 -6.44
N GLY A 179 4.46 -3.74 -6.55
CA GLY A 179 5.61 -3.59 -5.65
C GLY A 179 5.27 -2.75 -4.42
N TYR A 180 6.29 -2.41 -3.64
CA TYR A 180 6.14 -1.58 -2.46
C TYR A 180 7.32 -0.62 -2.26
N SER A 181 7.03 0.50 -1.59
CA SER A 181 8.00 1.53 -1.25
C SER A 181 7.89 1.90 0.23
N LEU A 182 9.03 2.06 0.89
CA LEU A 182 9.10 2.29 2.33
C LEU A 182 9.72 3.65 2.67
N TYR A 183 9.22 4.27 3.71
CA TYR A 183 9.83 5.49 4.25
C TYR A 183 11.07 5.18 5.11
N PRO A 184 12.05 6.12 5.18
CA PRO A 184 13.24 5.93 5.99
C PRO A 184 12.90 5.66 7.45
N ALA A 185 13.56 4.66 8.04
CA ALA A 185 13.44 4.40 9.47
C ALA A 185 13.87 5.63 10.29
N ARG A 186 13.15 5.90 11.39
CA ARG A 186 13.45 7.00 12.34
C ARG A 186 13.24 8.43 11.80
N GLN A 187 12.69 8.63 10.62
CA GLN A 187 12.39 9.95 10.06
C GLN A 187 10.88 10.18 9.94
N GLY A 188 10.43 11.38 10.29
CA GLY A 188 9.02 11.74 10.23
C GLY A 188 8.16 11.12 11.34
N SER A 189 6.84 11.07 11.13
CA SER A 189 5.86 10.56 12.09
C SER A 189 5.89 9.03 12.17
N ALA A 190 6.14 8.48 13.36
CA ALA A 190 6.12 7.03 13.59
C ALA A 190 4.72 6.43 13.35
N LEU A 191 3.66 7.16 13.74
CA LEU A 191 2.27 6.77 13.51
C LEU A 191 1.95 6.69 12.01
N ALA A 192 2.34 7.72 11.26
CA ALA A 192 2.11 7.77 9.82
C ALA A 192 2.83 6.62 9.09
N ARG A 193 4.10 6.37 9.42
CA ARG A 193 4.88 5.25 8.86
C ARG A 193 4.24 3.90 9.20
N TYR A 194 3.85 3.71 10.45
CA TYR A 194 3.18 2.47 10.85
C TYR A 194 1.93 2.18 9.99
N PHE A 195 1.04 3.16 9.77
CA PHE A 195 -0.15 2.96 8.97
C PHE A 195 0.12 2.88 7.47
N HIS A 196 1.18 3.51 6.99
CA HIS A 196 1.67 3.30 5.63
C HIS A 196 2.08 1.83 5.41
N ASP A 197 2.91 1.30 6.32
CA ASP A 197 3.39 -0.09 6.28
C ASP A 197 2.25 -1.10 6.41
N GLU A 198 1.29 -0.83 7.31
CA GLU A 198 0.07 -1.62 7.44
C GLU A 198 -0.73 -1.70 6.15
N ARG A 199 -0.83 -0.58 5.44
CA ARG A 199 -1.52 -0.53 4.15
C ARG A 199 -0.82 -1.38 3.10
N ILE A 200 0.50 -1.32 3.05
CA ILE A 200 1.31 -2.17 2.17
C ILE A 200 1.04 -3.64 2.46
N LEU A 201 1.13 -4.05 3.73
CA LEU A 201 0.87 -5.43 4.15
C LEU A 201 -0.52 -5.92 3.78
N GLN A 202 -1.55 -5.10 4.05
CA GLN A 202 -2.94 -5.43 3.69
C GLN A 202 -3.11 -5.57 2.18
N SER A 203 -2.53 -4.67 1.41
CA SER A 203 -2.64 -4.67 -0.04
C SER A 203 -1.92 -5.84 -0.68
N LEU A 204 -0.66 -6.12 -0.28
CA LEU A 204 0.08 -7.30 -0.74
C LEU A 204 -0.67 -8.58 -0.39
N GLY A 205 -1.20 -8.68 0.83
CA GLY A 205 -2.00 -9.84 1.25
C GLY A 205 -3.30 -10.01 0.45
N LEU A 206 -3.96 -8.90 0.07
CA LEU A 206 -5.15 -8.93 -0.79
C LEU A 206 -4.81 -9.44 -2.19
N ILE A 207 -3.72 -8.96 -2.79
CA ILE A 207 -3.26 -9.40 -4.12
C ILE A 207 -2.95 -10.90 -4.09
N LEU A 208 -2.17 -11.35 -3.09
CA LEU A 208 -1.84 -12.76 -2.90
C LEU A 208 -3.06 -13.66 -2.61
N ALA A 209 -4.17 -13.05 -2.21
CA ALA A 209 -5.47 -13.72 -2.05
C ALA A 209 -6.35 -13.62 -3.32
N GLY A 210 -5.80 -13.22 -4.48
CA GLY A 210 -6.52 -13.07 -5.74
C GLY A 210 -7.46 -11.85 -5.77
N LYS A 211 -7.12 -10.78 -5.05
CA LYS A 211 -7.90 -9.53 -5.04
C LYS A 211 -7.01 -8.36 -5.44
N PRO A 212 -6.89 -8.05 -6.73
CA PRO A 212 -5.94 -7.07 -7.23
C PRO A 212 -6.11 -5.71 -6.55
N CYS A 213 -4.98 -5.13 -6.16
CA CYS A 213 -4.88 -3.77 -5.65
C CYS A 213 -3.43 -3.26 -5.76
N ALA A 214 -3.21 -1.94 -5.70
CA ALA A 214 -1.86 -1.42 -5.56
C ALA A 214 -1.42 -1.49 -4.10
N ALA A 215 -0.21 -1.99 -3.86
CA ALA A 215 0.35 -2.05 -2.52
C ALA A 215 0.93 -0.70 -2.08
N SER A 216 1.59 -0.01 -3.01
CA SER A 216 2.17 1.31 -2.81
C SER A 216 1.79 2.24 -3.95
N ARG A 217 1.82 3.54 -3.69
CA ARG A 217 1.54 4.55 -4.73
C ARG A 217 2.63 4.61 -5.81
N HIS A 218 3.88 4.32 -5.46
CA HIS A 218 5.05 4.57 -6.30
C HIS A 218 5.86 3.32 -6.61
N ALA A 219 5.21 2.18 -6.68
CA ALA A 219 5.80 0.90 -7.05
C ALA A 219 4.77 0.03 -7.79
N LEU A 220 4.10 0.60 -8.78
CA LEU A 220 3.14 -0.09 -9.62
C LEU A 220 3.73 -0.33 -11.00
N ILE A 221 3.83 -1.60 -11.37
CA ILE A 221 4.31 -2.05 -12.67
C ILE A 221 3.12 -2.62 -13.44
N TYR A 222 2.98 -2.28 -14.71
CA TYR A 222 1.94 -2.85 -15.56
C TYR A 222 2.31 -2.81 -17.04
N HIS A 223 1.67 -3.67 -17.82
CA HIS A 223 1.82 -3.68 -19.27
C HIS A 223 1.15 -2.45 -19.87
N LYS A 224 1.87 -1.67 -20.71
CA LYS A 224 1.38 -0.38 -21.23
C LYS A 224 0.12 -0.50 -22.09
N ASP A 225 -0.06 -1.62 -22.79
CA ASP A 225 -1.20 -1.82 -23.68
C ASP A 225 -2.53 -1.80 -22.91
N ILE A 226 -2.55 -2.27 -21.66
CA ILE A 226 -3.74 -2.18 -20.81
C ILE A 226 -4.15 -0.74 -20.58
N PHE A 227 -3.16 0.15 -20.36
CA PHE A 227 -3.43 1.58 -20.23
C PHE A 227 -4.09 2.16 -21.47
N LEU A 228 -3.59 1.78 -22.65
CA LEU A 228 -4.11 2.25 -23.92
C LEU A 228 -5.51 1.69 -24.20
N GLN A 229 -5.74 0.39 -23.99
CA GLN A 229 -7.02 -0.29 -24.19
C GLN A 229 -8.13 0.28 -23.30
N HIS A 230 -7.80 0.69 -22.08
CA HIS A 230 -8.74 1.28 -21.13
C HIS A 230 -8.84 2.81 -21.24
N HIS A 231 -8.29 3.42 -22.28
CA HIS A 231 -8.27 4.88 -22.49
C HIS A 231 -7.64 5.66 -21.31
N GLY A 232 -6.66 5.06 -20.65
CA GLY A 232 -5.90 5.68 -19.57
C GLY A 232 -6.75 6.02 -18.35
N TYR A 233 -6.57 7.23 -17.83
CA TYR A 233 -7.29 7.72 -16.65
C TYR A 233 -8.68 8.28 -16.91
N THR A 234 -9.21 8.17 -18.14
CA THR A 234 -10.49 8.79 -18.54
C THR A 234 -11.67 8.37 -17.66
N ALA A 235 -11.70 7.10 -17.23
CA ALA A 235 -12.79 6.58 -16.41
C ALA A 235 -12.92 7.25 -15.02
N PHE A 236 -11.84 7.87 -14.51
CA PHE A 236 -11.77 8.47 -13.18
C PHE A 236 -10.94 9.75 -13.14
N TYR A 237 -10.90 10.51 -14.22
CA TYR A 237 -10.16 11.76 -14.30
C TYR A 237 -10.61 12.81 -13.27
N THR A 238 -11.90 12.78 -12.86
CA THR A 238 -12.46 13.68 -11.85
C THR A 238 -12.08 13.30 -10.40
N LEU A 239 -11.50 12.12 -10.21
CA LEU A 239 -11.11 11.66 -8.90
C LEU A 239 -9.74 12.27 -8.53
N ASN A 240 -9.68 13.09 -7.49
CA ASN A 240 -8.40 13.57 -6.97
C ASN A 240 -7.66 12.42 -6.28
N GLY A 241 -6.53 12.00 -6.83
CA GLY A 241 -5.81 10.79 -6.46
C GLY A 241 -6.34 9.53 -7.17
N GLY A 242 -5.97 8.34 -6.68
CA GLY A 242 -6.35 7.06 -7.29
C GLY A 242 -5.55 6.70 -8.55
N ASN A 243 -4.48 7.44 -8.84
CA ASN A 243 -3.64 7.26 -10.03
C ASN A 243 -2.98 5.88 -10.08
N TYR A 244 -2.76 5.30 -8.93
CA TYR A 244 -2.08 4.01 -8.76
C TYR A 244 -3.05 2.93 -8.27
N ASP A 245 -3.67 3.13 -7.11
CA ASP A 245 -4.50 2.12 -6.45
C ASP A 245 -5.84 1.84 -7.17
N VAL A 246 -6.55 2.88 -7.60
CA VAL A 246 -7.78 2.71 -8.39
C VAL A 246 -7.45 2.15 -9.76
N PHE A 247 -6.38 2.63 -10.36
CA PHE A 247 -5.95 2.20 -11.68
C PHE A 247 -5.61 0.71 -11.71
N ALA A 248 -4.82 0.21 -10.74
CA ALA A 248 -4.50 -1.20 -10.62
C ALA A 248 -5.76 -2.08 -10.51
N HIS A 249 -6.78 -1.63 -9.79
CA HIS A 249 -8.05 -2.34 -9.69
C HIS A 249 -8.90 -2.32 -10.95
N TYR A 250 -8.74 -1.27 -11.74
CA TYR A 250 -9.52 -1.10 -12.95
C TYR A 250 -8.98 -1.98 -14.08
N LEU A 251 -7.67 -2.18 -14.09
CA LEU A 251 -6.98 -2.81 -15.21
C LEU A 251 -6.89 -4.34 -15.12
N ALA A 252 -6.60 -4.88 -13.91
CA ALA A 252 -6.19 -6.29 -13.82
C ALA A 252 -7.34 -7.22 -13.43
N ALA A 253 -7.36 -8.39 -14.06
CA ALA A 253 -8.08 -9.56 -13.55
C ALA A 253 -7.29 -10.21 -12.39
N PRO A 254 -7.93 -11.04 -11.53
CA PRO A 254 -7.26 -11.65 -10.38
C PRO A 254 -6.06 -12.53 -10.72
N ASP A 255 -6.07 -13.18 -11.87
CA ASP A 255 -5.04 -14.07 -12.42
C ASP A 255 -3.92 -13.32 -13.16
N GLU A 256 -4.15 -12.06 -13.51
CA GLU A 256 -3.21 -11.17 -14.20
C GLU A 256 -2.41 -10.29 -13.23
N ALA A 257 -2.76 -10.30 -11.95
CA ALA A 257 -2.14 -9.45 -10.95
C ALA A 257 -1.17 -10.21 -10.05
N GLY A 258 0.06 -9.74 -9.98
CA GLY A 258 1.12 -10.25 -9.12
C GLY A 258 1.47 -9.31 -7.96
N ALA A 259 2.10 -9.87 -6.91
CA ALA A 259 2.67 -9.11 -5.80
C ALA A 259 4.17 -9.33 -5.73
N LEU A 260 4.91 -8.25 -5.71
CA LEU A 260 6.37 -8.23 -5.57
C LEU A 260 6.72 -7.92 -4.12
N ALA A 261 7.10 -8.96 -3.38
CA ALA A 261 7.46 -8.87 -1.97
C ALA A 261 8.97 -9.09 -1.71
N ALA A 262 9.78 -9.18 -2.79
CA ALA A 262 11.23 -9.33 -2.69
C ALA A 262 11.88 -8.05 -2.17
N LYS A 263 12.84 -8.18 -1.24
CA LYS A 263 13.56 -7.03 -0.68
C LYS A 263 14.41 -6.31 -1.70
N ALA A 264 15.03 -7.05 -2.62
CA ALA A 264 15.89 -6.49 -3.66
C ALA A 264 15.11 -5.62 -4.68
N ALA A 265 13.81 -5.88 -4.88
CA ALA A 265 12.93 -5.07 -5.72
C ALA A 265 12.22 -3.94 -4.96
N ARG A 266 12.66 -3.63 -3.75
CA ARG A 266 12.07 -2.61 -2.89
C ARG A 266 12.50 -1.21 -3.30
N LEU A 267 11.54 -0.29 -3.28
CA LEU A 267 11.80 1.13 -3.41
C LEU A 267 11.84 1.81 -2.05
N ARG A 268 12.56 2.90 -1.96
CA ARG A 268 12.69 3.69 -0.74
C ARG A 268 12.41 5.18 -1.01
N TYR A 269 11.53 5.75 -0.21
CA TYR A 269 11.35 7.20 -0.17
C TYR A 269 12.57 7.88 0.45
N THR A 270 12.96 9.00 -0.10
CA THR A 270 14.00 9.86 0.47
C THR A 270 13.43 11.03 1.26
N SER A 271 12.14 11.28 1.08
CA SER A 271 11.37 12.27 1.83
C SER A 271 10.94 11.75 3.20
N ARG A 272 10.63 12.68 4.12
CA ARG A 272 10.10 12.37 5.45
C ARG A 272 8.59 12.31 5.40
N LEU A 273 7.98 11.24 5.91
CA LEU A 273 6.53 11.16 6.04
C LEU A 273 6.06 11.98 7.25
N SER A 274 5.57 13.19 7.00
CA SER A 274 4.90 13.99 8.03
C SER A 274 3.48 13.47 8.30
N PHE A 275 2.96 13.70 9.51
CA PHE A 275 1.58 13.34 9.85
C PHE A 275 0.55 14.02 8.93
N GLY A 276 0.77 15.30 8.58
CA GLY A 276 -0.12 16.02 7.67
C GLY A 276 -0.11 15.47 6.24
N HIS A 277 1.04 15.01 5.75
CA HIS A 277 1.15 14.36 4.44
C HIS A 277 0.39 13.03 4.44
N TRP A 278 0.64 12.17 5.42
CA TRP A 278 -0.08 10.90 5.59
C TRP A 278 -1.60 11.11 5.69
N LEU A 279 -2.06 12.14 6.42
CA LEU A 279 -3.48 12.43 6.55
C LEU A 279 -4.12 12.82 5.21
N ARG A 280 -3.40 13.53 4.34
CA ARG A 280 -3.87 13.83 2.97
C ARG A 280 -3.98 12.56 2.14
N GLU A 281 -2.97 11.70 2.19
CA GLU A 281 -2.99 10.40 1.50
C GLU A 281 -4.12 9.50 2.00
N GLU A 282 -4.35 9.46 3.31
CA GLU A 282 -5.45 8.69 3.90
C GLU A 282 -6.82 9.18 3.41
N ARG A 283 -7.01 10.50 3.34
CA ARG A 283 -8.24 11.09 2.78
C ARG A 283 -8.42 10.73 1.31
N GLN A 284 -7.38 10.82 0.49
CA GLN A 284 -7.42 10.42 -0.92
C GLN A 284 -7.78 8.94 -1.06
N TYR A 285 -7.15 8.09 -0.26
CA TYR A 285 -7.43 6.66 -0.21
C TYR A 285 -8.89 6.37 0.16
N LEU A 286 -9.44 7.04 1.15
CA LEU A 286 -10.84 6.89 1.56
C LEU A 286 -11.82 7.43 0.51
N ASN A 287 -11.50 8.53 -0.17
CA ASN A 287 -12.31 9.07 -1.27
C ASN A 287 -12.37 8.10 -2.45
N ALA A 288 -11.26 7.44 -2.76
CA ALA A 288 -11.16 6.44 -3.82
C ALA A 288 -11.79 5.07 -3.44
N CYS A 289 -12.23 4.87 -2.19
CA CYS A 289 -12.71 3.59 -1.70
C CYS A 289 -13.89 3.02 -2.52
N ASN A 290 -14.78 3.86 -3.03
CA ASN A 290 -15.95 3.43 -3.81
C ASN A 290 -15.57 2.93 -5.22
N TRP A 291 -14.39 3.24 -5.70
CA TRP A 291 -13.86 2.84 -7.01
C TRP A 291 -13.18 1.48 -6.99
N ARG A 292 -12.97 0.93 -5.80
CA ARG A 292 -12.32 -0.37 -5.62
C ARG A 292 -13.26 -1.54 -5.84
N PRO A 293 -12.73 -2.75 -6.19
CA PRO A 293 -13.51 -3.96 -6.26
C PRO A 293 -14.29 -4.22 -4.97
N SER A 294 -15.49 -4.75 -5.11
CA SER A 294 -16.36 -5.04 -3.96
C SER A 294 -15.68 -5.93 -2.91
N ALA A 295 -14.89 -6.91 -3.34
CA ALA A 295 -14.18 -7.84 -2.46
C ALA A 295 -13.10 -7.15 -1.61
N ALA A 296 -12.22 -6.32 -2.21
CA ALA A 296 -11.19 -5.57 -1.50
C ALA A 296 -11.80 -4.54 -0.54
N ARG A 297 -12.89 -3.86 -0.99
CA ARG A 297 -13.65 -2.92 -0.16
C ARG A 297 -14.30 -3.59 1.04
N LYS A 298 -14.93 -4.76 0.84
CA LYS A 298 -15.55 -5.54 1.94
C LYS A 298 -14.50 -6.03 2.93
N ALA A 299 -13.37 -6.54 2.47
CA ALA A 299 -12.28 -6.99 3.34
C ALA A 299 -11.72 -5.84 4.19
N GLY A 300 -11.43 -4.68 3.59
CA GLY A 300 -10.98 -3.51 4.32
C GLY A 300 -12.02 -2.91 5.26
N ALA A 301 -13.32 -2.98 4.90
CA ALA A 301 -14.41 -2.58 5.77
C ALA A 301 -14.55 -3.52 6.97
N LEU A 302 -14.53 -4.84 6.73
CA LEU A 302 -14.59 -5.85 7.80
C LEU A 302 -13.45 -5.64 8.82
N TYR A 303 -12.22 -5.44 8.35
CA TYR A 303 -11.09 -5.17 9.24
C TYR A 303 -11.34 -3.93 10.12
N ARG A 304 -11.77 -2.81 9.52
CA ARG A 304 -12.03 -1.58 10.27
C ARG A 304 -13.17 -1.74 11.27
N TYR A 305 -14.29 -2.33 10.85
CA TYR A 305 -15.42 -2.53 11.77
C TYR A 305 -15.09 -3.50 12.89
N ALA A 306 -14.37 -4.60 12.63
CA ALA A 306 -13.91 -5.53 13.64
C ALA A 306 -12.95 -4.85 14.63
N MET A 307 -12.04 -4.00 14.14
CA MET A 307 -11.13 -3.22 14.97
C MET A 307 -11.90 -2.22 15.85
N PHE A 308 -12.86 -1.48 15.28
CA PHE A 308 -13.72 -0.56 16.05
C PHE A 308 -14.56 -1.30 17.08
N GLY A 309 -15.24 -2.37 16.67
CA GLY A 309 -16.05 -3.19 17.57
C GLY A 309 -15.26 -3.78 18.73
N TYR A 310 -14.05 -4.28 18.45
CA TYR A 310 -13.12 -4.77 19.46
C TYR A 310 -12.83 -3.73 20.54
N HIS A 311 -12.47 -2.51 20.13
CA HIS A 311 -12.12 -1.46 21.09
C HIS A 311 -13.37 -0.87 21.79
N LEU A 312 -14.50 -0.84 21.10
CA LEU A 312 -15.78 -0.43 21.70
C LEU A 312 -16.20 -1.40 22.81
N CYS A 313 -16.14 -2.71 22.53
CA CYS A 313 -16.43 -3.75 23.54
C CYS A 313 -15.43 -3.69 24.70
N PHE A 314 -14.15 -3.41 24.40
CA PHE A 314 -13.11 -3.22 25.42
C PHE A 314 -13.43 -2.06 26.37
N VAL A 315 -13.68 -0.86 25.83
CA VAL A 315 -14.00 0.34 26.64
C VAL A 315 -15.33 0.15 27.35
N GLY A 316 -16.34 -0.37 26.62
CA GLY A 316 -17.66 -0.61 27.20
C GLY A 316 -17.60 -1.53 28.41
N TRP A 317 -16.83 -2.62 28.32
CA TRP A 317 -16.66 -3.54 29.44
C TRP A 317 -15.90 -2.93 30.60
N LEU A 318 -14.82 -2.16 30.35
CA LEU A 318 -14.11 -1.43 31.41
C LEU A 318 -15.02 -0.45 32.14
N LEU A 319 -15.79 0.36 31.41
CA LEU A 319 -16.74 1.29 32.00
C LEU A 319 -17.85 0.58 32.78
N TYR A 320 -18.39 -0.49 32.23
CA TYR A 320 -19.41 -1.27 32.88
C TYR A 320 -18.92 -1.89 34.20
N THR A 321 -17.73 -2.49 34.22
CA THR A 321 -17.14 -3.05 35.44
C THR A 321 -16.84 -2.00 36.48
N MET A 322 -16.31 -0.82 36.07
CA MET A 322 -16.00 0.27 37.00
C MET A 322 -17.25 0.93 37.61
N LEU A 323 -18.32 1.10 36.82
CA LEU A 323 -19.51 1.86 37.25
C LEU A 323 -20.57 0.99 37.90
N ALA A 324 -20.74 -0.25 37.45
CA ALA A 324 -21.88 -1.09 37.85
C ALA A 324 -21.51 -2.28 38.74
N ARG A 325 -20.22 -2.67 38.79
CA ARG A 325 -19.82 -3.91 39.43
C ARG A 325 -18.64 -3.83 40.40
N PHE A 326 -18.15 -2.64 40.72
CA PHE A 326 -17.08 -2.50 41.73
C PHE A 326 -17.68 -2.34 43.11
N PRO A 327 -17.41 -3.25 44.11
CA PRO A 327 -16.48 -4.40 44.20
C PRO A 327 -17.19 -5.73 44.40
N GLU A 328 -17.75 -6.36 43.36
CA GLU A 328 -18.46 -7.64 43.50
C GLU A 328 -17.53 -8.83 43.21
N GLY A 329 -17.24 -9.60 44.23
CA GLY A 329 -16.78 -10.98 44.35
C GLY A 329 -16.00 -11.72 43.24
N PRO A 330 -15.71 -13.03 43.39
CA PRO A 330 -14.81 -13.82 42.53
C PRO A 330 -15.25 -13.96 41.07
N TYR A 331 -16.52 -13.66 40.76
CA TYR A 331 -17.07 -13.74 39.40
C TYR A 331 -16.59 -12.62 38.49
N CYS A 332 -16.25 -11.45 39.06
CA CYS A 332 -15.62 -10.37 38.35
C CYS A 332 -14.24 -10.81 37.84
N LEU A 333 -13.54 -11.66 38.59
CA LEU A 333 -12.23 -12.22 38.22
C LEU A 333 -12.34 -13.18 37.02
N LEU A 334 -13.41 -13.99 36.93
CA LEU A 334 -13.59 -14.88 35.78
C LEU A 334 -13.87 -14.10 34.49
N ALA A 335 -14.77 -13.12 34.55
CA ALA A 335 -15.05 -12.24 33.41
C ALA A 335 -13.82 -11.45 33.00
N ALA A 336 -13.08 -10.91 33.96
CA ALA A 336 -11.81 -10.23 33.72
C ALA A 336 -10.76 -11.17 33.11
N GLY A 337 -10.69 -12.42 33.53
CA GLY A 337 -9.81 -13.47 32.99
C GLY A 337 -10.12 -13.77 31.52
N LEU A 338 -11.39 -13.98 31.18
CA LEU A 338 -11.84 -14.21 29.79
C LEU A 338 -11.56 -12.99 28.90
N PHE A 339 -11.79 -11.81 29.44
CA PHE A 339 -11.52 -10.57 28.74
C PHE A 339 -10.02 -10.38 28.47
N ALA A 340 -9.18 -10.58 29.50
CA ALA A 340 -7.74 -10.55 29.39
C ALA A 340 -7.23 -11.60 28.39
N PHE A 341 -7.81 -12.80 28.39
CA PHE A 341 -7.49 -13.84 27.43
C PHE A 341 -7.74 -13.41 25.98
N CYS A 342 -8.90 -12.81 25.67
CA CYS A 342 -9.19 -12.29 24.34
C CYS A 342 -8.18 -11.22 23.89
N ILE A 343 -7.80 -10.33 24.82
CA ILE A 343 -6.80 -9.29 24.55
C ILE A 343 -5.43 -9.89 24.26
N LEU A 344 -4.99 -10.81 25.10
CA LEU A 344 -3.70 -11.49 24.97
C LEU A 344 -3.66 -12.30 23.66
N LEU A 345 -4.72 -13.04 23.36
CA LEU A 345 -4.82 -13.84 22.14
C LEU A 345 -4.73 -12.97 20.90
N LYS A 346 -5.52 -11.89 20.81
CA LYS A 346 -5.46 -10.91 19.71
C LYS A 346 -4.08 -10.28 19.58
N SER A 347 -3.52 -9.83 20.69
CA SER A 347 -2.23 -9.16 20.72
C SER A 347 -1.09 -10.10 20.30
N LEU A 348 -1.10 -11.34 20.76
CA LEU A 348 -0.12 -12.34 20.38
C LEU A 348 -0.15 -12.63 18.87
N PHE A 349 -1.35 -12.88 18.32
CA PHE A 349 -1.50 -13.08 16.88
C PHE A 349 -1.05 -11.85 16.08
N GLN A 350 -1.41 -10.68 16.53
CA GLN A 350 -1.01 -9.40 15.94
C GLN A 350 0.51 -9.22 15.95
N PHE A 351 1.16 -9.46 17.09
CA PHE A 351 2.62 -9.33 17.20
C PHE A 351 3.34 -10.36 16.34
N VAL A 352 2.94 -11.61 16.39
CA VAL A 352 3.61 -12.68 15.62
C VAL A 352 3.46 -12.45 14.11
N THR A 353 2.27 -12.13 13.64
CA THR A 353 2.03 -11.94 12.20
C THR A 353 2.73 -10.69 11.69
N ARG A 354 2.68 -9.59 12.43
CA ARG A 354 3.34 -8.34 12.05
C ARG A 354 4.86 -8.45 12.14
N TYR A 355 5.40 -9.05 13.19
CA TYR A 355 6.85 -9.29 13.30
C TYR A 355 7.38 -10.04 12.08
N LYS A 356 6.72 -11.16 11.71
CA LYS A 356 7.12 -11.97 10.56
C LYS A 356 7.00 -11.21 9.25
N ALA A 357 5.89 -10.49 9.04
CA ALA A 357 5.65 -9.73 7.83
C ALA A 357 6.62 -8.55 7.68
N HIS A 358 6.84 -7.79 8.74
CA HIS A 358 7.80 -6.69 8.73
C HIS A 358 9.26 -7.18 8.55
N ARG A 359 9.60 -8.32 9.12
CA ARG A 359 10.91 -8.94 8.89
C ARG A 359 11.11 -9.33 7.41
N GLN A 360 10.04 -9.83 6.76
CA GLN A 360 10.08 -10.19 5.35
C GLN A 360 10.24 -8.96 4.45
N LEU A 361 9.53 -7.88 4.74
CA LEU A 361 9.62 -6.64 3.96
C LEU A 361 10.86 -5.80 4.26
N GLY A 362 11.62 -6.13 5.31
CA GLY A 362 12.81 -5.38 5.73
C GLY A 362 12.51 -4.06 6.44
N GLU A 363 11.45 -4.01 7.21
CA GLU A 363 10.84 -2.83 7.79
C GLU A 363 11.35 -2.43 9.17
N SER A 364 10.92 -1.23 9.61
CA SER A 364 11.23 -0.66 10.92
C SER A 364 10.61 -1.45 12.07
N ARG A 365 11.21 -1.33 13.27
CA ARG A 365 10.75 -2.03 14.48
C ARG A 365 9.46 -1.43 15.08
N LEU A 366 8.49 -0.95 14.26
CA LEU A 366 7.26 -0.34 14.76
C LEU A 366 6.16 -1.36 15.11
N TRP A 367 6.31 -2.63 14.75
CA TRP A 367 5.33 -3.70 14.97
C TRP A 367 4.91 -3.85 16.44
N TRP A 368 5.79 -3.59 17.40
CA TRP A 368 5.48 -3.71 18.83
C TRP A 368 4.59 -2.57 19.35
N ARG A 369 4.53 -1.42 18.65
CA ARG A 369 3.65 -0.30 18.98
C ARG A 369 2.23 -0.45 18.40
N ALA A 370 1.96 -1.55 17.73
CA ALA A 370 0.71 -1.80 17.05
C ALA A 370 -0.54 -1.58 17.90
N PRO A 371 -0.66 -2.11 19.13
CA PRO A 371 -1.87 -1.90 19.93
C PRO A 371 -2.11 -0.43 20.25
N PHE A 372 -1.05 0.32 20.58
CA PHE A 372 -1.13 1.74 20.88
C PHE A 372 -1.52 2.57 19.65
N PHE A 373 -0.93 2.29 18.49
CA PHE A 373 -1.25 3.01 17.26
C PHE A 373 -2.66 2.72 16.76
N GLU A 374 -3.19 1.53 17.01
CA GLU A 374 -4.59 1.22 16.70
C GLU A 374 -5.56 2.08 17.54
N TRP A 375 -5.29 2.27 18.81
CA TRP A 375 -6.06 3.19 19.66
C TRP A 375 -6.03 4.61 19.12
N LEU A 376 -4.85 5.13 18.79
CA LEU A 376 -4.72 6.46 18.21
C LEU A 376 -5.50 6.59 16.89
N TYR A 377 -5.46 5.55 16.05
CA TYR A 377 -6.21 5.54 14.79
C TYR A 377 -7.71 5.65 15.03
N ILE A 378 -8.24 4.87 15.96
CA ILE A 378 -9.67 4.88 16.29
C ILE A 378 -10.11 6.24 16.81
N CYS A 379 -9.34 6.84 17.71
CA CYS A 379 -9.63 8.18 18.23
C CYS A 379 -9.60 9.26 17.12
N LEU A 380 -8.69 9.13 16.16
CA LEU A 380 -8.51 10.11 15.09
C LEU A 380 -9.45 9.87 13.89
N CYS A 381 -9.85 8.62 13.63
CA CYS A 381 -10.63 8.24 12.45
C CYS A 381 -11.93 9.04 12.27
N PRO A 382 -12.74 9.34 13.30
CA PRO A 382 -13.94 10.16 13.14
C PRO A 382 -13.67 11.54 12.54
N PHE A 383 -12.56 12.19 12.91
CA PHE A 383 -12.24 13.54 12.46
C PHE A 383 -12.03 13.68 10.96
N TRP A 384 -11.50 12.64 10.29
CA TRP A 384 -11.31 12.70 8.84
C TRP A 384 -12.39 11.97 8.05
N THR A 385 -13.10 11.01 8.66
CA THR A 385 -14.25 10.37 8.00
C THR A 385 -15.44 11.34 7.86
N LEU A 386 -15.68 12.19 8.85
CA LEU A 386 -16.72 13.22 8.82
C LEU A 386 -16.50 14.27 7.71
N ARG A 387 -15.25 14.52 7.32
CA ARG A 387 -14.89 15.49 6.26
C ARG A 387 -14.76 14.83 4.87
N ARG A 388 -15.24 13.61 4.70
CA ARG A 388 -15.11 12.85 3.47
C ARG A 388 -16.06 13.40 2.40
N LYS A 389 -15.52 13.84 1.25
CA LYS A 389 -16.29 14.06 0.03
C LYS A 389 -16.53 12.71 -0.64
N GLN A 390 -17.78 12.23 -0.65
CA GLN A 390 -18.12 11.01 -1.37
C GLN A 390 -18.27 11.31 -2.87
N ILE A 391 -17.24 11.06 -3.63
CA ILE A 391 -17.32 11.06 -5.09
C ILE A 391 -17.82 9.66 -5.51
N ARG A 392 -19.05 9.59 -6.03
CA ARG A 392 -19.59 8.31 -6.52
C ARG A 392 -19.11 8.07 -7.94
N PRO A 393 -18.66 6.84 -8.29
CA PRO A 393 -18.42 6.49 -9.68
C PRO A 393 -19.72 6.64 -10.48
N GLY A 394 -19.64 7.24 -11.64
CA GLY A 394 -20.75 7.21 -12.60
C GLY A 394 -21.19 5.76 -12.85
N LYS A 395 -22.44 5.53 -13.26
CA LYS A 395 -22.97 4.17 -13.52
C LYS A 395 -21.99 3.42 -14.44
N ARG A 396 -21.35 2.39 -13.91
CA ARG A 396 -20.46 1.51 -14.69
C ARG A 396 -21.22 0.94 -15.88
N LYS A 397 -20.81 1.23 -17.11
CA LYS A 397 -21.14 0.35 -18.24
C LYS A 397 -20.57 -1.03 -17.88
N LYS A 398 -21.42 -2.06 -17.86
CA LYS A 398 -20.98 -3.43 -17.70
C LYS A 398 -19.91 -3.70 -18.77
N ARG A 399 -18.82 -4.35 -18.40
CA ARG A 399 -17.86 -4.88 -19.37
C ARG A 399 -18.62 -5.71 -20.40
N PRO A 400 -18.33 -5.55 -21.70
CA PRO A 400 -18.83 -6.48 -22.71
C PRO A 400 -18.33 -7.89 -22.42
#